data_860e3cd7912f54cef00e9bdb3225b654
#
_entry.id   860e3cd7912f54cef00e9bdb3225b654
#
_cell.length_a   1.000
_cell.length_b   1.000
_cell.length_c   1.000
_cell.angle_alpha   90.00
_cell.angle_beta   90.00
_cell.angle_gamma   90.00
#
_symmetry.space_group_name_H-M   'P 1'
#
loop_
_entity.id
_entity.type
_entity.pdbx_description
1 polymer ?
#
loop_
_entity_poly.entity_id
_entity_poly.type
_entity_poly.pdbx_seq_one_letter_code
_entity_poly.pdbx_strand_id
1 'polypeptide(L)'
;MPTAVTRILLSLLLLLPFAAHAGDARDFVAANPAKQASLLERWSAAPNTARLPLIEALQQGRVATDSAKNAFIEVSGAYQPAEGDTQPVETPKKLRLNNRLRGLTATTLASHQLLADNPALRLAAAQQLQKSAKPAQLQLLNAQVASETDEGVRDALTLALANLQLVDSDLAVRLAAVRLLGETGDPLARTRLEALLDPAVESDPTVRTAAETSLAQVKRKLLIGELLGQAFSGLSLGSILLLAALGLAITFGLL
;
A
#
# COMPACT_ATOMS: atom_id res chain seq x y z
N MET A 1 22.01 4.48 38.06
CA MET A 1 22.42 3.10 37.75
C MET A 1 21.16 2.31 37.43
N PRO A 2 20.88 1.97 36.17
CA PRO A 2 19.72 1.12 35.87
C PRO A 2 20.07 -0.32 36.29
N THR A 3 19.17 -0.90 37.08
CA THR A 3 19.31 -2.21 37.68
C THR A 3 19.29 -3.32 36.62
N ALA A 4 19.99 -4.43 36.89
CA ALA A 4 20.14 -5.60 36.02
C ALA A 4 18.82 -6.16 35.45
N VAL A 5 17.71 -5.93 36.14
CA VAL A 5 16.34 -6.33 35.74
C VAL A 5 15.88 -5.60 34.48
N THR A 6 16.25 -4.33 34.27
CA THR A 6 15.86 -3.56 33.07
C THR A 6 16.61 -4.04 31.81
N ARG A 7 17.82 -4.57 31.97
CA ARG A 7 18.58 -5.14 30.85
C ARG A 7 18.07 -6.50 30.41
N ILE A 8 17.54 -7.31 31.33
CA ILE A 8 16.94 -8.63 31.04
C ILE A 8 15.60 -8.46 30.33
N LEU A 9 14.78 -7.45 30.69
CA LEU A 9 13.51 -7.17 30.01
C LEU A 9 13.71 -6.61 28.59
N LEU A 10 14.79 -5.87 28.34
CA LEU A 10 15.10 -5.34 26.99
C LEU A 10 15.67 -6.42 26.06
N SER A 11 16.36 -7.44 26.60
CA SER A 11 16.85 -8.57 25.81
C SER A 11 15.78 -9.64 25.54
N LEU A 12 14.72 -9.70 26.34
CA LEU A 12 13.61 -10.64 26.15
C LEU A 12 12.60 -10.15 25.08
N LEU A 13 12.61 -8.85 24.74
CA LEU A 13 11.73 -8.28 23.68
C LEU A 13 12.26 -8.54 22.27
N LEU A 14 13.47 -9.09 22.11
CA LEU A 14 14.11 -9.41 20.82
C LEU A 14 13.93 -10.88 20.40
N LEU A 15 13.24 -11.69 21.21
CA LEU A 15 12.94 -13.10 20.94
C LEU A 15 11.46 -13.35 20.65
N LEU A 16 10.80 -12.46 19.88
CA LEU A 16 9.56 -12.87 19.23
C LEU A 16 9.94 -13.86 18.13
N PRO A 17 9.53 -15.15 18.21
CA PRO A 17 9.77 -16.07 17.12
C PRO A 17 9.06 -15.55 15.90
N PHE A 18 9.80 -15.33 14.82
CA PHE A 18 9.24 -15.12 13.48
C PHE A 18 8.51 -16.42 13.10
N ALA A 19 7.25 -16.54 13.50
CA ALA A 19 6.39 -17.62 13.05
C ALA A 19 5.92 -17.33 11.61
N ALA A 20 6.88 -17.27 10.67
CA ALA A 20 6.56 -17.53 9.28
C ALA A 20 5.90 -18.91 9.21
N HIS A 21 4.95 -19.12 8.32
CA HIS A 21 4.41 -20.46 8.10
C HIS A 21 5.61 -21.36 7.81
N ALA A 22 5.79 -22.39 8.65
CA ALA A 22 6.94 -23.27 8.57
C ALA A 22 7.05 -23.81 7.13
N GLY A 23 8.11 -23.42 6.41
CA GLY A 23 8.36 -23.82 5.04
C GLY A 23 8.28 -22.73 3.96
N ASP A 24 7.59 -21.60 4.18
CA ASP A 24 7.41 -20.58 3.13
C ASP A 24 8.74 -19.97 2.66
N ALA A 25 9.66 -19.64 3.57
CA ALA A 25 10.95 -19.05 3.21
C ALA A 25 11.87 -20.07 2.55
N ARG A 26 11.91 -21.30 3.05
CA ARG A 26 12.67 -22.40 2.47
C ARG A 26 12.17 -22.75 1.08
N ASP A 27 10.85 -22.86 0.92
CA ASP A 27 10.21 -23.15 -0.38
C ASP A 27 10.54 -22.08 -1.41
N PHE A 28 10.58 -20.81 -0.97
CA PHE A 28 10.91 -19.70 -1.84
C PHE A 28 12.37 -19.73 -2.32
N VAL A 29 13.33 -19.91 -1.42
CA VAL A 29 14.76 -19.90 -1.80
C VAL A 29 15.16 -21.15 -2.59
N ALA A 30 14.47 -22.28 -2.38
CA ALA A 30 14.69 -23.52 -3.12
C ALA A 30 14.05 -23.51 -4.52
N ALA A 31 13.08 -22.62 -4.75
CA ALA A 31 12.31 -22.57 -5.99
C ALA A 31 13.10 -21.92 -7.14
N ASN A 32 12.80 -22.37 -8.36
CA ASN A 32 13.23 -21.66 -9.58
C ASN A 32 12.44 -20.33 -9.74
N PRO A 33 12.90 -19.40 -10.59
CA PRO A 33 12.26 -18.09 -10.74
C PRO A 33 10.78 -18.13 -11.14
N ALA A 34 10.33 -19.12 -11.90
CA ALA A 34 8.92 -19.26 -12.27
C ALA A 34 8.06 -19.64 -11.05
N LYS A 35 8.53 -20.58 -10.22
CA LYS A 35 7.85 -20.98 -9.00
C LYS A 35 7.90 -19.88 -7.93
N GLN A 36 9.01 -19.13 -7.83
CA GLN A 36 9.10 -17.94 -6.98
C GLN A 36 8.04 -16.89 -7.36
N ALA A 37 7.85 -16.64 -8.65
CA ALA A 37 6.79 -15.74 -9.13
C ALA A 37 5.40 -16.22 -8.72
N SER A 38 5.10 -17.50 -8.92
CA SER A 38 3.81 -18.11 -8.52
C SER A 38 3.58 -18.07 -7.00
N LEU A 39 4.64 -18.23 -6.18
CA LEU A 39 4.55 -18.06 -4.73
C LEU A 39 4.18 -16.63 -4.35
N LEU A 40 4.88 -15.63 -4.92
CA LEU A 40 4.60 -14.22 -4.67
C LEU A 40 3.18 -13.84 -5.11
N GLU A 41 2.71 -14.32 -6.26
CA GLU A 41 1.34 -14.08 -6.73
C GLU A 41 0.29 -14.67 -5.78
N ARG A 42 0.49 -15.88 -5.27
CA ARG A 42 -0.41 -16.49 -4.25
C ARG A 42 -0.37 -15.71 -2.94
N TRP A 43 0.80 -15.32 -2.46
CA TRP A 43 0.93 -14.57 -1.21
C TRP A 43 0.33 -13.18 -1.32
N SER A 44 0.41 -12.55 -2.48
CA SER A 44 -0.21 -11.25 -2.71
C SER A 44 -1.73 -11.30 -2.76
N ALA A 45 -2.32 -12.42 -3.19
CA ALA A 45 -3.76 -12.63 -3.20
C ALA A 45 -4.33 -12.96 -1.80
N ALA A 46 -3.52 -13.63 -0.96
CA ALA A 46 -3.89 -14.03 0.39
C ALA A 46 -2.79 -13.59 1.39
N PRO A 47 -2.72 -12.29 1.72
CA PRO A 47 -1.69 -11.78 2.62
C PRO A 47 -1.86 -12.32 4.04
N ASN A 48 -0.71 -12.50 4.72
CA ASN A 48 -0.63 -12.93 6.10
C ASN A 48 0.49 -12.18 6.80
N THR A 49 0.20 -11.57 7.94
CA THR A 49 1.17 -10.78 8.71
C THR A 49 2.43 -11.56 9.10
N ALA A 50 2.33 -12.88 9.28
CA ALA A 50 3.48 -13.72 9.58
C ALA A 50 4.55 -13.76 8.46
N ARG A 51 4.18 -13.50 7.20
CA ARG A 51 5.11 -13.46 6.07
C ARG A 51 5.77 -12.09 5.88
N LEU A 52 5.26 -11.06 6.53
CA LEU A 52 5.71 -9.67 6.32
C LEU A 52 7.23 -9.51 6.49
N PRO A 53 7.88 -10.06 7.55
CA PRO A 53 9.33 -9.93 7.71
C PRO A 53 10.15 -10.55 6.57
N LEU A 54 9.72 -11.70 6.04
CA LEU A 54 10.35 -12.33 4.90
C LEU A 54 10.22 -11.48 3.63
N ILE A 55 9.03 -10.96 3.36
CA ILE A 55 8.74 -10.17 2.16
C ILE A 55 9.50 -8.83 2.21
N GLU A 56 9.59 -8.19 3.38
CA GLU A 56 10.41 -7.00 3.59
C GLU A 56 11.91 -7.29 3.36
N ALA A 57 12.40 -8.40 3.88
CA ALA A 57 13.78 -8.82 3.65
C ALA A 57 14.06 -9.11 2.17
N LEU A 58 13.11 -9.72 1.44
CA LEU A 58 13.18 -9.92 -0.01
C LEU A 58 13.24 -8.59 -0.76
N GLN A 59 12.39 -7.63 -0.40
CA GLN A 59 12.35 -6.30 -1.00
C GLN A 59 13.65 -5.53 -0.80
N GLN A 60 14.27 -5.70 0.36
CA GLN A 60 15.54 -5.05 0.74
C GLN A 60 16.78 -5.82 0.27
N GLY A 61 16.63 -7.00 -0.38
CA GLY A 61 17.74 -7.83 -0.82
C GLY A 61 18.55 -8.42 0.35
N ARG A 62 17.93 -8.62 1.52
CA ARG A 62 18.55 -9.15 2.74
C ARG A 62 18.37 -10.66 2.91
N VAL A 63 17.67 -11.33 2.00
CA VAL A 63 17.50 -12.78 2.04
C VAL A 63 18.72 -13.48 1.45
N ALA A 64 19.18 -14.52 2.11
CA ALA A 64 20.29 -15.37 1.69
C ALA A 64 19.91 -16.85 1.83
N THR A 65 20.69 -17.73 1.18
CA THR A 65 20.49 -19.19 1.24
C THR A 65 21.83 -19.90 1.34
N ASP A 66 21.86 -21.04 2.04
CA ASP A 66 23.00 -21.96 2.07
C ASP A 66 22.86 -23.08 1.01
N SER A 67 23.83 -24.00 0.97
CA SER A 67 23.82 -25.16 0.06
C SER A 67 22.68 -26.16 0.35
N ALA A 68 22.19 -26.20 1.59
CA ALA A 68 21.06 -27.03 2.02
C ALA A 68 19.69 -26.39 1.70
N LYS A 69 19.67 -25.22 1.03
CA LYS A 69 18.47 -24.44 0.69
C LYS A 69 17.68 -23.95 1.92
N ASN A 70 18.37 -23.73 3.03
CA ASN A 70 17.79 -23.01 4.14
C ASN A 70 17.78 -21.51 3.84
N ALA A 71 16.74 -20.81 4.32
CA ALA A 71 16.58 -19.37 4.14
C ALA A 71 17.07 -18.60 5.37
N PHE A 72 17.82 -17.53 5.13
CA PHE A 72 18.35 -16.66 6.16
C PHE A 72 18.03 -15.21 5.83
N ILE A 73 17.88 -14.38 6.86
CA ILE A 73 17.72 -12.93 6.75
C ILE A 73 18.94 -12.26 7.37
N GLU A 74 19.57 -11.35 6.64
CA GLU A 74 20.67 -10.54 7.14
C GLU A 74 20.11 -9.42 8.05
N VAL A 75 20.53 -9.42 9.30
CA VAL A 75 20.17 -8.43 10.32
C VAL A 75 21.46 -7.92 10.94
N SER A 76 21.75 -6.64 10.79
CA SER A 76 22.97 -5.99 11.34
C SER A 76 24.29 -6.72 10.99
N GLY A 77 24.38 -7.26 9.78
CA GLY A 77 25.58 -7.97 9.30
C GLY A 77 25.69 -9.44 9.73
N ALA A 78 24.73 -9.96 10.49
CA ALA A 78 24.64 -11.37 10.86
C ALA A 78 23.48 -12.05 10.11
N TYR A 79 23.61 -13.35 9.83
CA TYR A 79 22.55 -14.16 9.22
C TYR A 79 21.75 -14.85 10.30
N GLN A 80 20.45 -14.60 10.32
CA GLN A 80 19.49 -15.27 11.21
C GLN A 80 18.58 -16.19 10.37
N PRO A 81 18.16 -17.36 10.90
CA PRO A 81 17.19 -18.20 10.21
C PRO A 81 15.93 -17.40 9.88
N ALA A 82 15.43 -17.52 8.65
CA ALA A 82 14.13 -16.94 8.28
C ALA A 82 12.98 -17.72 8.91
N GLU A 83 13.20 -18.99 9.25
CA GLU A 83 12.25 -19.90 9.86
C GLU A 83 12.97 -20.85 10.81
N GLY A 84 12.36 -21.14 11.98
CA GLY A 84 12.93 -22.07 12.98
C GLY A 84 14.28 -21.62 13.52
N ASP A 85 15.08 -22.59 13.98
CA ASP A 85 16.38 -22.35 14.64
C ASP A 85 17.57 -22.95 13.86
N THR A 86 17.42 -23.13 12.54
CA THR A 86 18.42 -23.77 11.68
C THR A 86 19.67 -22.90 11.57
N GLN A 87 20.83 -23.43 11.96
CA GLN A 87 22.11 -22.75 11.73
C GLN A 87 22.60 -22.98 10.30
N PRO A 88 23.26 -21.98 9.69
CA PRO A 88 23.78 -22.12 8.33
C PRO A 88 24.90 -23.18 8.27
N VAL A 89 24.84 -24.02 7.24
CA VAL A 89 25.87 -25.06 7.00
C VAL A 89 27.18 -24.44 6.52
N GLU A 90 27.08 -23.31 5.82
CA GLU A 90 28.19 -22.47 5.32
C GLU A 90 27.77 -21.02 5.29
N THR A 91 28.69 -20.10 4.93
CA THR A 91 28.33 -18.69 4.77
C THR A 91 27.22 -18.54 3.73
N PRO A 92 26.02 -18.05 4.12
CA PRO A 92 24.90 -17.92 3.21
C PRO A 92 25.18 -16.94 2.06
N LYS A 93 24.70 -17.26 0.87
CA LYS A 93 24.82 -16.41 -0.34
C LYS A 93 23.55 -15.61 -0.54
N LYS A 94 23.68 -14.31 -0.78
CA LYS A 94 22.53 -13.43 -1.03
C LYS A 94 21.71 -13.91 -2.24
N LEU A 95 20.40 -14.01 -2.05
CA LEU A 95 19.45 -14.32 -3.11
C LEU A 95 19.32 -13.13 -4.06
N ARG A 96 19.50 -13.37 -5.37
CA ARG A 96 19.34 -12.33 -6.39
C ARG A 96 18.01 -12.48 -7.10
N LEU A 97 17.15 -11.48 -6.94
CA LEU A 97 15.88 -11.40 -7.65
C LEU A 97 16.07 -10.66 -8.97
N ASN A 98 15.51 -11.19 -10.07
CA ASN A 98 15.41 -10.47 -11.32
C ASN A 98 14.36 -9.34 -11.24
N ASN A 99 14.29 -8.47 -12.26
CA ASN A 99 13.38 -7.31 -12.24
C ASN A 99 11.90 -7.70 -12.11
N ARG A 100 11.47 -8.80 -12.75
CA ARG A 100 10.11 -9.33 -12.61
C ARG A 100 9.80 -9.72 -11.18
N LEU A 101 10.67 -10.48 -10.53
CA LEU A 101 10.49 -10.90 -9.14
C LEU A 101 10.51 -9.73 -8.17
N ARG A 102 11.36 -8.71 -8.40
CA ARG A 102 11.35 -7.48 -7.59
C ARG A 102 10.01 -6.76 -7.69
N GLY A 103 9.44 -6.62 -8.89
CA GLY A 103 8.12 -6.04 -9.08
C GLY A 103 7.02 -6.84 -8.37
N LEU A 104 7.04 -8.17 -8.46
CA LEU A 104 6.12 -9.04 -7.74
C LEU A 104 6.30 -8.94 -6.22
N THR A 105 7.54 -8.87 -5.73
CA THR A 105 7.82 -8.69 -4.29
C THR A 105 7.24 -7.36 -3.79
N ALA A 106 7.39 -6.27 -4.55
CA ALA A 106 6.80 -4.97 -4.19
C ALA A 106 5.27 -5.02 -4.13
N THR A 107 4.62 -5.69 -5.08
CA THR A 107 3.16 -5.90 -5.07
C THR A 107 2.73 -6.78 -3.89
N THR A 108 3.49 -7.85 -3.61
CA THR A 108 3.22 -8.74 -2.47
C THR A 108 3.38 -8.00 -1.15
N LEU A 109 4.42 -7.18 -1.00
CA LEU A 109 4.64 -6.35 0.18
C LEU A 109 3.46 -5.38 0.39
N ALA A 110 3.04 -4.69 -0.67
CA ALA A 110 1.89 -3.80 -0.61
C ALA A 110 0.62 -4.54 -0.17
N SER A 111 0.33 -5.73 -0.74
CA SER A 111 -0.83 -6.53 -0.30
C SER A 111 -0.79 -6.87 1.19
N HIS A 112 0.38 -7.20 1.74
CA HIS A 112 0.54 -7.50 3.18
C HIS A 112 0.43 -6.25 4.05
N GLN A 113 0.94 -5.10 3.59
CA GLN A 113 0.86 -3.82 4.29
C GLN A 113 -0.56 -3.25 4.35
N LEU A 114 -1.50 -3.72 3.53
CA LEU A 114 -2.93 -3.40 3.68
C LEU A 114 -3.51 -3.89 5.02
N LEU A 115 -2.88 -4.87 5.67
CA LEU A 115 -3.29 -5.37 6.98
C LEU A 115 -2.66 -4.62 8.15
N ALA A 116 -1.87 -3.56 7.90
CA ALA A 116 -1.20 -2.79 8.95
C ALA A 116 -2.18 -1.94 9.75
N ASP A 117 -1.94 -1.78 11.05
CA ASP A 117 -2.73 -0.90 11.91
C ASP A 117 -2.58 0.58 11.52
N ASN A 118 -1.39 0.97 11.04
CA ASN A 118 -1.08 2.34 10.67
C ASN A 118 -1.71 2.73 9.32
N PRO A 119 -2.64 3.70 9.26
CA PRO A 119 -3.29 4.15 8.02
C PRO A 119 -2.31 4.65 6.96
N ALA A 120 -1.19 5.29 7.37
CA ALA A 120 -0.20 5.78 6.42
C ALA A 120 0.49 4.64 5.64
N LEU A 121 0.73 3.48 6.30
CA LEU A 121 1.24 2.29 5.62
C LEU A 121 0.21 1.69 4.68
N ARG A 122 -1.07 1.61 5.10
CA ARG A 122 -2.15 1.13 4.24
C ARG A 122 -2.35 2.03 3.02
N LEU A 123 -2.27 3.36 3.20
CA LEU A 123 -2.36 4.32 2.10
C LEU A 123 -1.23 4.12 1.07
N ALA A 124 0.01 4.05 1.53
CA ALA A 124 1.16 3.80 0.66
C ALA A 124 1.02 2.47 -0.10
N ALA A 125 0.53 1.43 0.58
CA ALA A 125 0.25 0.12 0.00
C ALA A 125 -0.84 0.20 -1.08
N ALA A 126 -1.96 0.87 -0.80
CA ALA A 126 -3.04 1.08 -1.76
C ALA A 126 -2.56 1.84 -3.01
N GLN A 127 -1.77 2.90 -2.84
CA GLN A 127 -1.17 3.66 -3.94
C GLN A 127 -0.20 2.82 -4.79
N GLN A 128 0.56 1.92 -4.16
CA GLN A 128 1.41 0.98 -4.87
C GLN A 128 0.56 -0.01 -5.70
N LEU A 129 -0.54 -0.52 -5.13
CA LEU A 129 -1.44 -1.44 -5.81
C LEU A 129 -2.22 -0.80 -6.97
N GLN A 130 -2.47 0.52 -6.97
CA GLN A 130 -3.03 1.21 -8.14
C GLN A 130 -2.21 1.00 -9.42
N LYS A 131 -0.89 0.79 -9.28
CA LYS A 131 0.04 0.62 -10.39
C LYS A 131 0.37 -0.84 -10.70
N SER A 132 0.25 -1.72 -9.71
CA SER A 132 0.83 -3.07 -9.77
C SER A 132 -0.16 -4.21 -9.51
N ALA A 133 -1.39 -3.93 -9.06
CA ALA A 133 -2.38 -4.96 -8.79
C ALA A 133 -2.70 -5.80 -10.03
N LYS A 134 -2.99 -7.07 -9.80
CA LYS A 134 -3.34 -8.08 -10.80
C LYS A 134 -4.74 -8.65 -10.47
N PRO A 135 -5.42 -9.32 -11.40
CA PRO A 135 -6.73 -9.94 -11.13
C PRO A 135 -6.76 -10.85 -9.90
N ALA A 136 -5.62 -11.47 -9.53
CA ALA A 136 -5.52 -12.29 -8.33
C ALA A 136 -5.81 -11.53 -7.02
N GLN A 137 -5.63 -10.20 -6.98
CA GLN A 137 -5.93 -9.37 -5.81
C GLN A 137 -7.37 -8.85 -5.77
N LEU A 138 -8.23 -9.14 -6.74
CA LEU A 138 -9.61 -8.62 -6.79
C LEU A 138 -10.39 -8.89 -5.50
N GLN A 139 -10.33 -10.11 -4.96
CA GLN A 139 -11.02 -10.45 -3.71
C GLN A 139 -10.48 -9.67 -2.53
N LEU A 140 -9.16 -9.55 -2.42
CA LEU A 140 -8.49 -8.78 -1.37
C LEU A 140 -8.92 -7.31 -1.43
N LEU A 141 -8.83 -6.68 -2.60
CA LEU A 141 -9.18 -5.27 -2.78
C LEU A 141 -10.65 -5.00 -2.48
N ASN A 142 -11.58 -5.87 -2.94
CA ASN A 142 -13.00 -5.75 -2.62
C ASN A 142 -13.25 -5.82 -1.10
N ALA A 143 -12.62 -6.77 -0.41
CA ALA A 143 -12.77 -6.92 1.03
C ALA A 143 -12.21 -5.71 1.78
N GLN A 144 -11.04 -5.20 1.35
CA GLN A 144 -10.39 -4.03 1.98
C GLN A 144 -11.19 -2.74 1.77
N VAL A 145 -11.72 -2.49 0.56
CA VAL A 145 -12.59 -1.32 0.30
C VAL A 145 -13.83 -1.35 1.21
N ALA A 146 -14.43 -2.53 1.41
CA ALA A 146 -15.63 -2.67 2.23
C ALA A 146 -15.39 -2.46 3.73
N SER A 147 -14.19 -2.77 4.23
CA SER A 147 -13.85 -2.73 5.66
C SER A 147 -13.01 -1.51 6.07
N GLU A 148 -12.42 -0.76 5.13
CA GLU A 148 -11.55 0.36 5.43
C GLU A 148 -12.33 1.55 6.01
N THR A 149 -11.81 2.09 7.09
CA THR A 149 -12.44 3.21 7.81
C THR A 149 -11.81 4.57 7.47
N ASP A 150 -10.53 4.58 7.08
CA ASP A 150 -9.85 5.79 6.64
C ASP A 150 -10.28 6.14 5.20
N GLU A 151 -10.81 7.36 5.02
CA GLU A 151 -11.35 7.79 3.72
C GLU A 151 -10.28 7.86 2.64
N GLY A 152 -9.08 8.36 2.97
CA GLY A 152 -7.98 8.46 2.01
C GLY A 152 -7.47 7.10 1.57
N VAL A 153 -7.39 6.14 2.49
CA VAL A 153 -7.01 4.75 2.17
C VAL A 153 -8.09 4.09 1.32
N ARG A 154 -9.37 4.26 1.69
CA ARG A 154 -10.50 3.71 0.94
C ARG A 154 -10.56 4.24 -0.48
N ASP A 155 -10.35 5.54 -0.69
CA ASP A 155 -10.30 6.14 -2.03
C ASP A 155 -9.15 5.57 -2.85
N ALA A 156 -7.97 5.42 -2.26
CA ALA A 156 -6.82 4.83 -2.93
C ALA A 156 -7.04 3.34 -3.30
N LEU A 157 -7.68 2.56 -2.42
CA LEU A 157 -8.08 1.17 -2.69
C LEU A 157 -9.14 1.09 -3.79
N THR A 158 -10.10 2.00 -3.77
CA THR A 158 -11.14 2.10 -4.80
C THR A 158 -10.55 2.33 -6.18
N LEU A 159 -9.55 3.20 -6.29
CA LEU A 159 -8.81 3.40 -7.54
C LEU A 159 -8.07 2.13 -7.98
N ALA A 160 -7.41 1.42 -7.05
CA ALA A 160 -6.72 0.16 -7.36
C ALA A 160 -7.69 -0.90 -7.87
N LEU A 161 -8.83 -1.05 -7.21
CA LEU A 161 -9.90 -1.97 -7.61
C LEU A 161 -10.50 -1.60 -8.97
N ALA A 162 -10.85 -0.33 -9.16
CA ALA A 162 -11.43 0.16 -10.40
C ALA A 162 -10.50 -0.05 -11.60
N ASN A 163 -9.19 0.17 -11.44
CA ASN A 163 -8.20 -0.08 -12.50
C ASN A 163 -8.23 -1.53 -13.02
N LEU A 164 -8.57 -2.51 -12.17
CA LEU A 164 -8.74 -3.90 -12.58
C LEU A 164 -10.10 -4.15 -13.22
N GLN A 165 -11.16 -3.54 -12.70
CA GLN A 165 -12.54 -3.78 -13.12
C GLN A 165 -12.91 -3.01 -14.40
N LEU A 166 -12.30 -1.86 -14.67
CA LEU A 166 -12.58 -1.07 -15.88
C LEU A 166 -12.17 -1.77 -17.19
N VAL A 167 -11.30 -2.75 -17.13
CA VAL A 167 -10.86 -3.55 -18.29
C VAL A 167 -11.54 -4.91 -18.36
N ASP A 168 -12.55 -5.15 -17.52
CA ASP A 168 -13.29 -6.40 -17.50
C ASP A 168 -14.17 -6.53 -18.77
N SER A 169 -14.34 -7.76 -19.25
CA SER A 169 -15.21 -8.06 -20.39
C SER A 169 -16.70 -7.86 -20.05
N ASP A 170 -17.08 -8.02 -18.77
CA ASP A 170 -18.45 -7.86 -18.31
C ASP A 170 -18.81 -6.36 -18.16
N LEU A 171 -19.82 -5.95 -18.91
CA LEU A 171 -20.36 -4.58 -18.87
C LEU A 171 -20.81 -4.18 -17.46
N ALA A 172 -21.44 -5.09 -16.71
CA ALA A 172 -21.93 -4.80 -15.37
C ALA A 172 -20.76 -4.50 -14.40
N VAL A 173 -19.63 -5.21 -14.54
CA VAL A 173 -18.42 -4.98 -13.75
C VAL A 173 -17.82 -3.60 -14.07
N ARG A 174 -17.72 -3.23 -15.36
CA ARG A 174 -17.23 -1.91 -15.77
C ARG A 174 -18.13 -0.78 -15.27
N LEU A 175 -19.46 -0.95 -15.36
CA LEU A 175 -20.41 0.03 -14.83
C LEU A 175 -20.31 0.18 -13.30
N ALA A 176 -20.12 -0.91 -12.58
CA ALA A 176 -19.91 -0.88 -11.13
C ALA A 176 -18.61 -0.11 -10.77
N ALA A 177 -17.51 -0.36 -11.50
CA ALA A 177 -16.25 0.33 -11.32
C ALA A 177 -16.37 1.85 -11.56
N VAL A 178 -17.07 2.26 -12.61
CA VAL A 178 -17.32 3.67 -12.92
C VAL A 178 -18.11 4.38 -11.83
N ARG A 179 -19.15 3.74 -11.29
CA ARG A 179 -19.94 4.28 -10.17
C ARG A 179 -19.10 4.40 -8.90
N LEU A 180 -18.31 3.36 -8.61
CA LEU A 180 -17.42 3.34 -7.46
C LEU A 180 -16.39 4.48 -7.52
N LEU A 181 -15.82 4.77 -8.71
CA LEU A 181 -14.95 5.93 -8.90
C LEU A 181 -15.67 7.25 -8.63
N GLY A 182 -16.95 7.37 -8.96
CA GLY A 182 -17.76 8.55 -8.67
C GLY A 182 -17.94 8.84 -7.17
N GLU A 183 -17.76 7.83 -6.33
CA GLU A 183 -17.85 7.95 -4.87
C GLU A 183 -16.55 8.46 -4.22
N THR A 184 -15.43 8.49 -4.93
CA THR A 184 -14.15 8.95 -4.39
C THR A 184 -13.98 10.46 -4.45
N GLY A 185 -13.13 11.00 -3.59
CA GLY A 185 -12.63 12.38 -3.64
C GLY A 185 -11.23 12.50 -4.26
N ASP A 186 -10.68 11.43 -4.85
CA ASP A 186 -9.32 11.43 -5.39
C ASP A 186 -9.26 12.08 -6.79
N PRO A 187 -8.35 13.05 -7.02
CA PRO A 187 -8.15 13.67 -8.35
C PRO A 187 -7.83 12.66 -9.46
N LEU A 188 -7.22 11.52 -9.16
CA LEU A 188 -6.93 10.47 -10.15
C LEU A 188 -8.20 9.81 -10.69
N ALA A 189 -9.26 9.70 -9.87
CA ALA A 189 -10.55 9.21 -10.33
C ALA A 189 -11.12 10.11 -11.44
N ARG A 190 -11.01 11.43 -11.29
CA ARG A 190 -11.38 12.39 -12.32
C ARG A 190 -10.67 12.10 -13.64
N THR A 191 -9.35 11.95 -13.62
CA THR A 191 -8.56 11.68 -14.83
C THR A 191 -8.95 10.34 -15.48
N ARG A 192 -9.25 9.31 -14.66
CA ARG A 192 -9.72 8.01 -15.18
C ARG A 192 -11.09 8.10 -15.84
N LEU A 193 -12.04 8.81 -15.20
CA LEU A 193 -13.38 9.00 -15.75
C LEU A 193 -13.35 9.86 -17.02
N GLU A 194 -12.52 10.91 -17.08
CA GLU A 194 -12.32 11.72 -18.28
C GLU A 194 -11.79 10.88 -19.46
N ALA A 195 -10.85 9.96 -19.21
CA ALA A 195 -10.34 9.07 -20.26
C ALA A 195 -11.40 8.11 -20.81
N LEU A 196 -12.35 7.67 -19.98
CA LEU A 196 -13.44 6.79 -20.42
C LEU A 196 -14.47 7.46 -21.34
N LEU A 197 -14.48 8.78 -21.45
CA LEU A 197 -15.37 9.51 -22.36
C LEU A 197 -14.96 9.35 -23.83
N ASP A 198 -13.70 8.99 -24.08
CA ASP A 198 -13.20 8.71 -25.43
C ASP A 198 -13.72 7.36 -25.93
N PRO A 199 -14.46 7.31 -27.07
CA PRO A 199 -14.93 6.06 -27.68
C PRO A 199 -13.81 5.09 -28.04
N ALA A 200 -12.57 5.56 -28.20
CA ALA A 200 -11.42 4.70 -28.45
C ALA A 200 -10.96 3.96 -27.19
N VAL A 201 -11.26 4.47 -26.00
CA VAL A 201 -10.94 3.86 -24.70
C VAL A 201 -12.07 2.98 -24.20
N GLU A 202 -13.32 3.49 -24.24
CA GLU A 202 -14.53 2.73 -23.87
C GLU A 202 -15.52 2.76 -25.02
N SER A 203 -15.75 1.61 -25.62
CA SER A 203 -16.64 1.48 -26.79
C SER A 203 -18.13 1.54 -26.43
N ASP A 204 -18.49 1.12 -25.21
CA ASP A 204 -19.90 1.04 -24.79
C ASP A 204 -20.45 2.43 -24.38
N PRO A 205 -21.51 2.92 -25.04
CA PRO A 205 -22.08 4.24 -24.74
C PRO A 205 -22.71 4.31 -23.33
N THR A 206 -23.16 3.17 -22.78
CA THR A 206 -23.76 3.12 -21.43
C THR A 206 -22.71 3.39 -20.36
N VAL A 207 -21.51 2.83 -20.53
CA VAL A 207 -20.37 3.07 -19.63
C VAL A 207 -19.92 4.54 -19.74
N ARG A 208 -19.85 5.10 -20.95
CA ARG A 208 -19.48 6.52 -21.14
C ARG A 208 -20.48 7.47 -20.46
N THR A 209 -21.79 7.23 -20.61
CA THR A 209 -22.82 8.03 -19.92
C THR A 209 -22.73 7.91 -18.40
N ALA A 210 -22.45 6.71 -17.88
CA ALA A 210 -22.18 6.51 -16.46
C ALA A 210 -20.92 7.26 -16.01
N ALA A 211 -19.88 7.28 -16.84
CA ALA A 211 -18.64 8.01 -16.57
C ALA A 211 -18.86 9.53 -16.52
N GLU A 212 -19.70 10.11 -17.40
CA GLU A 212 -20.09 11.51 -17.35
C GLU A 212 -20.75 11.88 -16.01
N THR A 213 -21.70 11.03 -15.57
CA THR A 213 -22.41 11.22 -14.30
C THR A 213 -21.45 11.14 -13.11
N SER A 214 -20.61 10.11 -13.07
CA SER A 214 -19.61 9.91 -12.02
C SER A 214 -18.57 11.04 -12.01
N LEU A 215 -18.15 11.51 -13.19
CA LEU A 215 -17.22 12.64 -13.32
C LEU A 215 -17.79 13.94 -12.73
N ALA A 216 -19.07 14.21 -12.96
CA ALA A 216 -19.74 15.37 -12.36
C ALA A 216 -19.77 15.28 -10.82
N GLN A 217 -19.96 14.08 -10.26
CA GLN A 217 -19.92 13.85 -8.81
C GLN A 217 -18.53 14.10 -8.24
N VAL A 218 -17.49 13.54 -8.85
CA VAL A 218 -16.08 13.74 -8.43
C VAL A 218 -15.69 15.20 -8.51
N LYS A 219 -16.00 15.89 -9.64
CA LYS A 219 -15.73 17.33 -9.80
C LYS A 219 -16.38 18.17 -8.71
N ARG A 220 -17.63 17.86 -8.33
CA ARG A 220 -18.31 18.55 -7.23
C ARG A 220 -17.63 18.32 -5.88
N LYS A 221 -17.22 17.08 -5.57
CA LYS A 221 -16.49 16.77 -4.33
C LYS A 221 -15.15 17.51 -4.26
N LEU A 222 -14.38 17.49 -5.33
CA LEU A 222 -13.09 18.19 -5.41
C LEU A 222 -13.26 19.71 -5.25
N LEU A 223 -14.28 20.31 -5.88
CA LEU A 223 -14.59 21.74 -5.74
C LEU A 223 -14.93 22.11 -4.28
N ILE A 224 -15.74 21.29 -3.61
CA ILE A 224 -16.08 21.53 -2.20
C ILE A 224 -14.82 21.44 -1.33
N GLY A 225 -13.97 20.44 -1.54
CA GLY A 225 -12.70 20.30 -0.83
C GLY A 225 -11.77 21.49 -1.04
N GLU A 226 -11.67 22.00 -2.28
CA GLU A 226 -10.88 23.17 -2.63
C GLU A 226 -11.41 24.44 -1.95
N LEU A 227 -12.72 24.68 -2.00
CA LEU A 227 -13.35 25.83 -1.35
C LEU A 227 -13.14 25.83 0.16
N LEU A 228 -13.28 24.67 0.81
CA LEU A 228 -13.01 24.50 2.25
C LEU A 228 -11.53 24.76 2.57
N GLY A 229 -10.62 24.24 1.76
CA GLY A 229 -9.18 24.49 1.92
C GLY A 229 -8.81 25.97 1.78
N GLN A 230 -9.38 26.65 0.78
CA GLN A 230 -9.19 28.09 0.57
C GLN A 230 -9.78 28.93 1.70
N ALA A 231 -10.98 28.58 2.18
CA ALA A 231 -11.60 29.26 3.32
C ALA A 231 -10.77 29.12 4.60
N PHE A 232 -10.26 27.92 4.89
CA PHE A 232 -9.39 27.67 6.03
C PHE A 232 -8.06 28.47 5.92
N SER A 233 -7.44 28.44 4.74
CA SER A 233 -6.18 29.16 4.50
C SER A 233 -6.39 30.67 4.60
N GLY A 234 -7.48 31.20 4.06
CA GLY A 234 -7.85 32.62 4.14
C GLY A 234 -8.11 33.06 5.58
N LEU A 235 -8.84 32.24 6.38
CA LEU A 235 -9.09 32.52 7.79
C LEU A 235 -7.79 32.50 8.60
N SER A 236 -6.93 31.53 8.36
CA SER A 236 -5.62 31.41 9.04
C SER A 236 -4.75 32.63 8.76
N LEU A 237 -4.57 32.99 7.47
CA LEU A 237 -3.79 34.14 7.07
C LEU A 237 -4.40 35.45 7.60
N GLY A 238 -5.72 35.61 7.52
CA GLY A 238 -6.46 36.75 8.06
C GLY A 238 -6.26 36.92 9.57
N SER A 239 -6.27 35.83 10.32
CA SER A 239 -6.00 35.86 11.76
C SER A 239 -4.59 36.34 12.10
N ILE A 240 -3.58 35.86 11.33
CA ILE A 240 -2.18 36.31 11.53
C ILE A 240 -2.05 37.80 11.24
N LEU A 241 -2.64 38.28 10.14
CA LEU A 241 -2.61 39.69 9.76
C LEU A 241 -3.35 40.57 10.77
N LEU A 242 -4.48 40.09 11.31
CA LEU A 242 -5.22 40.79 12.36
C LEU A 242 -4.39 40.94 13.63
N LEU A 243 -3.73 39.86 14.08
CA LEU A 243 -2.87 39.89 15.26
C LEU A 243 -1.68 40.83 15.06
N ALA A 244 -1.07 40.82 13.87
CA ALA A 244 0.01 41.74 13.54
C ALA A 244 -0.45 43.20 13.55
N ALA A 245 -1.63 43.50 12.98
CA ALA A 245 -2.21 44.82 12.95
C ALA A 245 -2.56 45.33 14.36
N LEU A 246 -3.15 44.47 15.20
CA LEU A 246 -3.43 44.78 16.61
C LEU A 246 -2.14 45.05 17.41
N GLY A 247 -1.09 44.22 17.20
CA GLY A 247 0.21 44.44 17.84
C GLY A 247 0.81 45.79 17.45
N LEU A 248 0.75 46.17 16.16
CA LEU A 248 1.22 47.47 15.67
C LEU A 248 0.38 48.62 16.24
N ALA A 249 -0.95 48.49 16.27
CA ALA A 249 -1.86 49.49 16.81
C ALA A 249 -1.60 49.76 18.30
N ILE A 250 -1.34 48.70 19.09
CA ILE A 250 -1.02 48.82 20.52
C ILE A 250 0.36 49.52 20.68
N THR A 251 1.34 49.15 19.86
CA THR A 251 2.71 49.72 19.97
C THR A 251 2.77 51.20 19.59
N PHE A 252 2.02 51.59 18.54
CA PHE A 252 2.03 52.99 18.06
C PHE A 252 0.82 53.81 18.61
N GLY A 253 -0.22 53.20 19.16
CA GLY A 253 -1.34 53.89 19.77
C GLY A 253 -1.17 54.25 21.23
N LEU A 254 -0.09 53.77 21.87
CA LEU A 254 0.32 54.13 23.25
C LEU A 254 1.42 55.22 23.30
N LEU A 255 1.79 55.75 22.18
CA LEU A 255 2.70 56.92 22.02
C LEU A 255 1.87 58.15 21.67
#